data_4b585dd1cdc1132ae9f1c1c8d1ccaa0b
#
_entry.id   4b585dd1cdc1132ae9f1c1c8d1ccaa0b
#
_cell.length_a   1.000
_cell.length_b   1.000
_cell.length_c   1.000
_cell.angle_alpha   90.00
_cell.angle_beta   90.00
_cell.angle_gamma   90.00
#
_symmetry.space_group_name_H-M   'P 1'
#
loop_
_entity.id
_entity.type
_entity.pdbx_description
1 polymer ?
#
loop_
_entity_poly.entity_id
_entity_poly.type
_entity_poly.pdbx_seq_one_letter_code
_entity_poly.pdbx_strand_id
1 'polypeptide(L)' 'MASNLNSVMTRDEAIEIFDNHVLPIVVQHYEQDGQPDWPARSEAFNNWTDAMCKDGQISDWQYENWTHPASCGD' A
#
# COMPACT_ATOMS: atom_id res chain seq x y z
N MET A 1 15.52 19.07 0.67
CA MET A 1 15.45 18.67 0.93
C MET A 1 15.93 17.80 1.05
N ALA A 2 16.41 17.74 1.31
CA ALA A 2 16.78 17.15 1.34
C ALA A 2 16.80 16.21 1.44
N SER A 3 16.93 16.33 1.62
CA SER A 3 16.77 15.51 1.68
C SER A 3 16.16 14.58 1.28
N ASN A 4 16.31 14.52 0.56
CA ASN A 4 15.34 13.74 -0.12
C ASN A 4 15.38 12.30 0.22
N LEU A 5 16.51 11.82 0.64
CA LEU A 5 16.63 10.47 1.12
C LEU A 5 15.76 10.26 2.34
N ASN A 6 15.58 11.33 3.09
CA ASN A 6 14.80 11.28 4.31
C ASN A 6 13.33 11.49 4.05
N SER A 7 12.95 11.77 2.81
CA SER A 7 11.57 12.07 2.50
C SER A 7 10.78 10.85 2.06
N VAL A 8 11.44 9.74 1.75
CA VAL A 8 10.71 8.54 1.37
C VAL A 8 10.31 7.79 2.63
N MET A 9 9.12 7.21 2.60
CA MET A 9 8.61 6.50 3.76
C MET A 9 9.21 5.09 3.82
N THR A 10 9.24 4.53 5.02
CA THR A 10 9.65 3.15 5.21
C THR A 10 8.50 2.23 4.85
N ARG A 11 8.81 0.92 4.69
CA ARG A 11 7.77 -0.06 4.43
C ARG A 11 6.76 -0.13 5.57
N ASP A 12 7.24 -0.05 6.82
CA ASP A 12 6.34 -0.10 7.97
C ASP A 12 5.40 1.09 8.00
N GLU A 13 5.90 2.27 7.66
CA GLU A 13 5.05 3.46 7.57
C GLU A 13 4.02 3.31 6.45
N ALA A 14 4.44 2.77 5.32
CA ALA A 14 3.56 2.57 4.19
C ALA A 14 2.45 1.58 4.53
N ILE A 15 2.80 0.48 5.20
CA ILE A 15 1.82 -0.52 5.60
C ILE A 15 0.80 0.09 6.56
N GLU A 16 1.27 0.89 7.50
CA GLU A 16 0.37 1.52 8.47
C GLU A 16 -0.62 2.45 7.76
N ILE A 17 -0.13 3.24 6.82
CA ILE A 17 -0.99 4.15 6.07
C ILE A 17 -1.99 3.35 5.23
N PHE A 18 -1.52 2.32 4.56
CA PHE A 18 -2.38 1.49 3.73
C PHE A 18 -3.48 0.85 4.59
N ASP A 19 -3.10 0.22 5.70
CA ASP A 19 -4.06 -0.49 6.53
C ASP A 19 -5.10 0.45 7.15
N ASN A 20 -4.71 1.69 7.44
CA ASN A 20 -5.60 2.63 8.11
C ASN A 20 -6.43 3.46 7.16
N HIS A 21 -5.97 3.67 5.93
CA HIS A 21 -6.62 4.62 5.02
C HIS A 21 -7.08 4.00 3.70
N VAL A 22 -6.40 2.98 3.20
CA VAL A 22 -6.75 2.39 1.92
C VAL A 22 -7.56 1.11 2.11
N LEU A 23 -7.09 0.24 3.00
CA LEU A 23 -7.74 -1.04 3.23
C LEU A 23 -9.21 -0.90 3.64
N PRO A 24 -9.60 0.04 4.52
CA PRO A 24 -11.02 0.19 4.87
C PRO A 24 -11.91 0.46 3.66
N ILE A 25 -11.38 1.18 2.65
CA ILE A 25 -12.14 1.45 1.44
C ILE A 25 -12.33 0.16 0.64
N VAL A 26 -11.29 -0.66 0.56
CA VAL A 26 -11.37 -1.95 -0.12
C VAL A 26 -12.40 -2.85 0.57
N VAL A 27 -12.35 -2.91 1.89
CA VAL A 27 -13.31 -3.71 2.66
C VAL A 27 -14.73 -3.25 2.39
N GLN A 28 -14.95 -1.94 2.39
CA GLN A 28 -16.27 -1.37 2.18
C GLN A 28 -16.84 -1.75 0.81
N HIS A 29 -15.99 -1.77 -0.23
CA HIS A 29 -16.44 -1.97 -1.60
C HIS A 29 -16.43 -3.42 -2.04
N TYR A 30 -15.55 -4.25 -1.50
CA TYR A 30 -15.31 -5.59 -2.02
C TYR A 30 -15.58 -6.70 -1.01
N GLU A 31 -15.86 -6.36 0.24
CA GLU A 31 -16.03 -7.38 1.28
C GLU A 31 -17.35 -7.19 2.01
N GLN A 32 -18.39 -6.83 1.27
CA GLN A 32 -19.72 -6.60 1.86
C GLN A 32 -20.34 -7.87 2.42
N ASP A 33 -19.88 -9.02 1.94
CA ASP A 33 -20.35 -10.31 2.41
C ASP A 33 -19.62 -10.79 3.68
N GLY A 34 -18.69 -10.00 4.18
CA GLY A 34 -17.91 -10.34 5.38
C GLY A 34 -16.73 -11.25 5.11
N GLN A 35 -16.41 -11.53 3.85
CA GLN A 35 -15.29 -12.39 3.49
C GLN A 35 -14.17 -11.55 2.90
N PRO A 36 -12.91 -11.81 3.30
CA PRO A 36 -11.79 -11.08 2.73
C PRO A 36 -11.66 -11.33 1.23
N ASP A 37 -11.42 -10.26 0.49
CA ASP A 37 -11.17 -10.36 -0.94
C ASP A 37 -9.68 -10.13 -1.16
N TRP A 38 -8.90 -11.20 -1.05
CA TRP A 38 -7.45 -11.12 -1.11
C TRP A 38 -6.94 -10.51 -2.42
N PRO A 39 -7.47 -10.92 -3.59
CA PRO A 39 -7.03 -10.29 -4.84
C PRO A 39 -7.31 -8.79 -4.88
N ALA A 40 -8.46 -8.35 -4.38
CA ALA A 40 -8.78 -6.93 -4.37
C ALA A 40 -7.84 -6.17 -3.45
N ARG A 41 -7.50 -6.75 -2.30
CA ARG A 41 -6.57 -6.12 -1.36
C ARG A 41 -5.18 -6.00 -1.97
N SER A 42 -4.71 -7.05 -2.64
CA SER A 42 -3.40 -7.04 -3.27
C SER A 42 -3.34 -6.04 -4.42
N GLU A 43 -4.38 -5.98 -5.22
CA GLU A 43 -4.44 -5.03 -6.33
C GLU A 43 -4.46 -3.60 -5.80
N ALA A 44 -5.21 -3.36 -4.71
CA ALA A 44 -5.27 -2.04 -4.11
C ALA A 44 -3.89 -1.60 -3.61
N PHE A 45 -3.14 -2.51 -2.99
CA PHE A 45 -1.79 -2.19 -2.53
C PHE A 45 -0.89 -1.86 -3.71
N ASN A 46 -0.95 -2.65 -4.79
CA ASN A 46 -0.15 -2.39 -5.98
C ASN A 46 -0.49 -1.03 -6.59
N ASN A 47 -1.77 -0.72 -6.70
CA ASN A 47 -2.20 0.55 -7.29
C ASN A 47 -1.81 1.72 -6.40
N TRP A 48 -1.94 1.56 -5.09
CA TRP A 48 -1.60 2.62 -4.15
C TRP A 48 -0.09 2.90 -4.16
N THR A 49 0.73 1.84 -4.14
CA THR A 49 2.19 2.02 -4.17
C THR A 49 2.64 2.60 -5.51
N ASP A 50 1.97 2.24 -6.60
CA ASP A 50 2.27 2.84 -7.90
C ASP A 50 2.03 4.36 -7.84
N ALA A 51 0.91 4.77 -7.26
CA ALA A 51 0.60 6.19 -7.10
C ALA A 51 1.60 6.88 -6.19
N MET A 52 2.00 6.21 -5.10
CA MET A 52 2.98 6.75 -4.18
C MET A 52 4.34 6.93 -4.86
N CYS A 53 4.72 5.97 -5.71
CA CYS A 53 5.97 6.05 -6.45
C CYS A 53 5.95 7.21 -7.43
N LYS A 54 4.85 7.37 -8.18
CA LYS A 54 4.72 8.46 -9.13
C LYS A 54 4.71 9.81 -8.44
N ASP A 55 4.21 9.86 -7.21
CA ASP A 55 4.16 11.09 -6.44
C ASP A 55 5.47 11.38 -5.69
N GLY A 56 6.43 10.47 -5.75
CA GLY A 56 7.72 10.68 -5.11
C GLY A 56 7.75 10.32 -3.63
N GLN A 57 6.69 9.71 -3.11
CA GLN A 57 6.62 9.33 -1.70
C GLN A 57 7.41 8.06 -1.40
N ILE A 58 7.57 7.20 -2.38
CA ILE A 58 8.45 6.03 -2.28
C ILE A 58 9.32 5.98 -3.53
N SER A 59 10.41 5.22 -3.43
CA SER A 59 11.36 5.11 -4.53
C SER A 59 10.95 4.00 -5.50
N ASP A 60 11.56 4.01 -6.68
CA ASP A 60 11.36 2.94 -7.66
C ASP A 60 11.76 1.60 -7.08
N TRP A 61 12.87 1.57 -6.34
CA TRP A 61 13.34 0.34 -5.72
C TRP A 61 12.30 -0.20 -4.74
N GLN A 62 11.72 0.68 -3.93
CA GLN A 62 10.69 0.29 -2.96
C GLN A 62 9.46 -0.28 -3.67
N TYR A 63 9.02 0.39 -4.72
CA TYR A 63 7.86 -0.06 -5.47
C TYR A 63 8.09 -1.46 -6.07
N GLU A 64 9.28 -1.69 -6.59
CA GLU A 64 9.59 -2.94 -7.28
C GLU A 64 9.90 -4.09 -6.33
N ASN A 65 10.33 -3.79 -5.11
CA ASN A 65 10.87 -4.81 -4.22
C ASN A 65 10.04 -5.07 -2.97
N TRP A 66 9.13 -4.18 -2.61
CA TRP A 66 8.31 -4.41 -1.43
C TRP A 66 7.30 -5.54 -1.70
N THR A 67 7.20 -6.47 -0.74
CA THR A 67 6.18 -7.49 -0.79
C THR A 67 4.88 -6.94 -0.20
N HIS A 68 3.76 -7.61 -0.49
CA HIS A 68 2.48 -7.20 0.04
C HIS A 68 2.44 -7.36 1.56
N PRO A 69 1.69 -6.50 2.26
CA PRO A 69 1.53 -6.67 3.71
C PRO A 69 0.66 -7.88 4.02
N ALA A 70 0.73 -8.32 5.27
CA ALA A 70 -0.04 -9.47 5.73
C ALA A 70 -1.54 -9.25 5.54
N SER A 71 -1.99 -8.00 5.63
CA SER A 71 -3.39 -7.65 5.43
C SER A 71 -3.89 -7.94 4.02
N CYS A 72 -2.99 -8.20 3.08
CA CYS A 72 -3.35 -8.58 1.71
C CYS A 72 -3.32 -10.09 1.50
N GLY A 73 -3.17 -10.86 2.54
CA GLY A 73 -3.21 -12.32 2.44
C GLY A 73 -1.88 -12.95 2.13
N ASP A 74 -0.84 -12.28 2.47
CA ASP A 74 0.51 -12.79 2.23
C ASP A 74 0.80 -14.05 3.04
#